data_7eaf8fbc9a6cf69af8f33adaaada4b55
#
_entry.id   7eaf8fbc9a6cf69af8f33adaaada4b55
#
_cell.length_a   1.000
_cell.length_b   1.000
_cell.length_c   1.000
_cell.angle_alpha   90.00
_cell.angle_beta   90.00
_cell.angle_gamma   90.00
#
_symmetry.space_group_name_H-M   'P 1'
#
loop_
_entity.id
_entity.type
_entity.pdbx_description
1 polymer ?
#
loop_
_entity_poly.entity_id
_entity_poly.type
_entity_poly.pdbx_seq_one_letter_code
_entity_poly.pdbx_strand_id
1 'polypeptide(L)'
;MMAKVHLKNRFKGGPAVCLGLLIGVCSIALQAETLRWQGSLEQGALLMGEIPAGYTASYNQQPLQVTAEGHFLLGLGRQAPSSIELTVTSPQGFETKAQFPVRKRQYNIQRVEGVPQKTVNPRAEDLARIRNDSVLVKRARMDITESLDFLGGFQRPLEGTVTGVYGSQRFYNGEARRPHFGIDIAAPRGTPVMAPASGTVTLAEPDMYFEGGLVFIDHGLSVTSAYMHLDSLK
;
A
#
# COMPACT_ATOMS: atom_id res chain seq x y z
N MET A 1 -55.46 1.49 21.91
CA MET A 1 -56.75 1.51 21.19
C MET A 1 -56.54 0.81 19.86
N MET A 2 -57.03 -0.42 19.77
CA MET A 2 -56.82 -1.33 18.62
C MET A 2 -57.85 -1.00 17.52
N ALA A 3 -57.43 -1.06 16.27
CA ALA A 3 -58.35 -1.22 15.16
C ALA A 3 -57.84 -2.32 14.23
N LYS A 4 -58.47 -3.48 14.29
CA LYS A 4 -58.35 -4.59 13.32
C LYS A 4 -59.22 -4.26 12.12
N VAL A 5 -58.66 -4.39 10.89
CA VAL A 5 -59.50 -4.44 9.68
C VAL A 5 -59.32 -5.81 9.06
N HIS A 6 -60.38 -6.57 8.99
CA HIS A 6 -60.52 -7.82 8.25
C HIS A 6 -60.99 -7.50 6.83
N LEU A 7 -60.32 -8.01 5.82
CA LEU A 7 -60.87 -8.12 4.47
C LEU A 7 -60.66 -9.54 3.96
N LYS A 8 -61.76 -10.26 3.86
CA LYS A 8 -61.90 -11.49 3.09
C LYS A 8 -62.07 -11.12 1.62
N ASN A 9 -61.25 -11.69 0.74
CA ASN A 9 -61.70 -11.85 -0.64
C ASN A 9 -61.28 -13.24 -1.17
N ARG A 10 -62.33 -13.99 -1.55
CA ARG A 10 -62.22 -15.22 -2.29
C ARG A 10 -62.09 -14.88 -3.78
N PHE A 11 -61.03 -15.41 -4.44
CA PHE A 11 -61.10 -15.64 -5.88
C PHE A 11 -60.67 -17.05 -6.20
N LYS A 12 -61.56 -17.80 -6.86
CA LYS A 12 -61.33 -19.06 -7.54
C LYS A 12 -60.82 -18.75 -8.92
N GLY A 13 -59.87 -19.52 -9.42
CA GLY A 13 -59.55 -19.56 -10.86
C GLY A 13 -58.16 -20.09 -11.20
N GLY A 14 -58.07 -21.27 -11.67
CA GLY A 14 -57.27 -21.89 -12.72
C GLY A 14 -55.71 -21.87 -12.65
N PRO A 15 -55.07 -22.97 -13.09
CA PRO A 15 -53.61 -23.06 -13.08
C PRO A 15 -53.00 -22.34 -14.30
N ALA A 16 -52.29 -21.30 -14.09
CA ALA A 16 -51.35 -20.75 -15.08
C ALA A 16 -49.93 -21.06 -14.62
N VAL A 17 -49.27 -21.95 -15.33
CA VAL A 17 -47.85 -22.21 -15.23
C VAL A 17 -47.13 -20.98 -15.73
N CYS A 18 -46.62 -20.14 -14.82
CA CYS A 18 -45.58 -19.15 -15.13
C CYS A 18 -44.25 -19.67 -14.62
N LEU A 19 -43.50 -20.22 -15.53
CA LEU A 19 -42.07 -20.49 -15.40
C LEU A 19 -41.37 -19.12 -15.46
N GLY A 20 -41.28 -18.44 -14.33
CA GLY A 20 -40.59 -17.14 -14.17
C GLY A 20 -39.19 -17.36 -13.66
N LEU A 21 -38.26 -17.05 -14.51
CA LEU A 21 -36.82 -16.97 -14.32
C LEU A 21 -36.46 -16.25 -13.00
N LEU A 22 -36.04 -17.00 -11.98
CA LEU A 22 -35.34 -16.46 -10.81
C LEU A 22 -33.82 -16.58 -11.07
N ILE A 23 -33.32 -15.69 -11.92
CA ILE A 23 -31.87 -15.49 -12.10
C ILE A 23 -31.60 -14.05 -11.64
N GLY A 24 -30.84 -13.89 -10.59
CA GLY A 24 -30.12 -12.64 -10.41
C GLY A 24 -30.25 -11.87 -9.11
N VAL A 25 -30.11 -12.49 -7.94
CA VAL A 25 -29.84 -11.71 -6.70
C VAL A 25 -28.93 -12.52 -5.73
N CYS A 26 -27.98 -13.27 -6.22
CA CYS A 26 -27.07 -14.03 -5.35
C CYS A 26 -25.61 -13.54 -5.40
N SER A 27 -25.30 -12.50 -6.19
CA SER A 27 -23.89 -12.16 -6.45
C SER A 27 -23.28 -11.12 -5.51
N ILE A 28 -24.06 -10.38 -4.73
CA ILE A 28 -23.54 -9.29 -3.91
C ILE A 28 -23.20 -9.74 -2.49
N ALA A 29 -23.89 -10.71 -1.94
CA ALA A 29 -23.66 -11.18 -0.57
C ALA A 29 -22.43 -12.11 -0.44
N LEU A 30 -22.01 -12.79 -1.51
CA LEU A 30 -20.85 -13.69 -1.48
C LEU A 30 -19.51 -12.94 -1.52
N GLN A 31 -19.50 -11.68 -1.93
CA GLN A 31 -18.28 -10.87 -2.04
C GLN A 31 -17.74 -10.39 -0.69
N ALA A 32 -18.58 -10.24 0.33
CA ALA A 32 -18.19 -9.73 1.64
C ALA A 32 -17.56 -10.80 2.55
N GLU A 33 -17.79 -12.09 2.29
CA GLU A 33 -17.24 -13.18 3.10
C GLU A 33 -15.86 -13.67 2.65
N THR A 34 -15.46 -13.37 1.40
CA THR A 34 -14.21 -13.90 0.82
C THR A 34 -13.02 -12.97 0.91
N LEU A 35 -13.20 -11.69 1.23
CA LEU A 35 -12.11 -10.71 1.28
C LEU A 35 -12.30 -9.74 2.42
N ARG A 36 -11.32 -9.68 3.31
CA ARG A 36 -11.24 -8.72 4.41
C ARG A 36 -10.07 -7.78 4.22
N TRP A 37 -10.20 -6.53 4.67
CA TRP A 37 -9.15 -5.53 4.64
C TRP A 37 -8.82 -5.00 6.01
N GLN A 38 -7.52 -4.82 6.26
CA GLN A 38 -7.02 -3.95 7.31
C GLN A 38 -6.33 -2.76 6.66
N GLY A 39 -6.61 -1.56 7.19
CA GLY A 39 -6.12 -0.29 6.63
C GLY A 39 -7.23 0.52 5.96
N SER A 40 -6.88 1.72 5.52
CA SER A 40 -7.80 2.65 4.85
C SER A 40 -7.61 2.60 3.34
N LEU A 41 -8.68 2.41 2.58
CA LEU A 41 -8.67 2.51 1.11
C LEU A 41 -8.47 3.98 0.68
N GLU A 42 -7.23 4.42 0.73
CA GLU A 42 -6.81 5.79 0.46
C GLU A 42 -5.50 5.82 -0.34
N GLN A 43 -5.29 6.84 -1.15
CA GLN A 43 -4.03 7.05 -1.86
C GLN A 43 -2.84 7.09 -0.90
N GLY A 44 -1.78 6.34 -1.20
CA GLY A 44 -0.58 6.25 -0.37
C GLY A 44 -0.68 5.27 0.80
N ALA A 45 -1.76 4.48 0.90
CA ALA A 45 -1.91 3.48 1.95
C ALA A 45 -1.26 2.14 1.57
N LEU A 46 -0.82 1.42 2.60
CA LEU A 46 -0.55 -0.01 2.54
C LEU A 46 -1.73 -0.73 3.20
N LEU A 47 -2.31 -1.67 2.47
CA LEU A 47 -3.46 -2.47 2.92
C LEU A 47 -3.01 -3.91 3.13
N MET A 48 -3.51 -4.55 4.16
CA MET A 48 -3.43 -5.99 4.32
C MET A 48 -4.79 -6.60 3.96
N GLY A 49 -4.79 -7.52 2.99
CA GLY A 49 -5.94 -8.31 2.61
C GLY A 49 -5.84 -9.72 3.17
N GLU A 50 -7.00 -10.32 3.42
CA GLU A 50 -7.16 -11.70 3.83
C GLU A 50 -8.22 -12.37 2.94
N ILE A 51 -7.84 -13.49 2.33
CA ILE A 51 -8.71 -14.37 1.53
C ILE A 51 -8.61 -15.80 2.08
N PRO A 52 -9.54 -16.70 1.75
CA PRO A 52 -9.45 -18.08 2.21
C PRO A 52 -8.14 -18.77 1.79
N ALA A 53 -7.62 -19.63 2.64
CA ALA A 53 -6.41 -20.40 2.37
C ALA A 53 -6.52 -21.17 1.02
N GLY A 54 -5.43 -21.17 0.25
CA GLY A 54 -5.36 -21.80 -1.07
C GLY A 54 -5.96 -20.97 -2.22
N TYR A 55 -6.56 -19.80 -1.94
CA TYR A 55 -6.96 -18.86 -2.97
C TYR A 55 -5.78 -17.99 -3.41
N THR A 56 -5.88 -17.42 -4.60
CA THR A 56 -4.93 -16.45 -5.13
C THR A 56 -5.59 -15.10 -5.36
N ALA A 57 -4.81 -14.04 -5.38
CA ALA A 57 -5.29 -12.69 -5.64
C ALA A 57 -4.45 -12.02 -6.72
N SER A 58 -5.07 -11.14 -7.52
CA SER A 58 -4.36 -10.29 -8.48
C SER A 58 -4.94 -8.87 -8.48
N TYR A 59 -4.07 -7.89 -8.71
CA TYR A 59 -4.41 -6.49 -8.87
C TYR A 59 -3.87 -5.98 -10.21
N ASN A 60 -4.72 -5.37 -11.03
CA ASN A 60 -4.35 -4.94 -12.39
C ASN A 60 -3.72 -6.08 -13.20
N GLN A 61 -4.27 -7.30 -13.12
CA GLN A 61 -3.77 -8.52 -13.78
C GLN A 61 -2.35 -8.96 -13.32
N GLN A 62 -1.79 -8.31 -12.31
CA GLN A 62 -0.53 -8.73 -11.70
C GLN A 62 -0.83 -9.59 -10.47
N PRO A 63 -0.24 -10.80 -10.37
CA PRO A 63 -0.44 -11.63 -9.20
C PRO A 63 0.11 -10.95 -7.95
N LEU A 64 -0.63 -11.05 -6.86
CA LEU A 64 -0.17 -10.66 -5.53
C LEU A 64 0.45 -11.88 -4.85
N GLN A 65 1.49 -11.66 -4.05
CA GLN A 65 2.03 -12.70 -3.20
C GLN A 65 1.05 -12.93 -2.05
N VAL A 66 0.50 -14.16 -1.98
CA VAL A 66 -0.46 -14.58 -0.95
C VAL A 66 0.19 -15.66 -0.10
N THR A 67 0.11 -15.56 1.23
CA THR A 67 0.61 -16.59 2.13
C THR A 67 -0.27 -17.84 2.10
N ALA A 68 0.22 -18.94 2.68
CA ALA A 68 -0.55 -20.17 2.80
C ALA A 68 -1.86 -19.97 3.58
N GLU A 69 -1.87 -19.02 4.53
CA GLU A 69 -3.04 -18.65 5.34
C GLU A 69 -3.99 -17.69 4.63
N GLY A 70 -3.61 -17.14 3.47
CA GLY A 70 -4.44 -16.23 2.67
C GLY A 70 -4.16 -14.75 2.88
N HIS A 71 -3.10 -14.37 3.57
CA HIS A 71 -2.72 -12.96 3.75
C HIS A 71 -1.96 -12.44 2.53
N PHE A 72 -2.22 -11.20 2.15
CA PHE A 72 -1.49 -10.49 1.10
C PHE A 72 -1.46 -8.99 1.37
N LEU A 73 -0.56 -8.29 0.69
CA LEU A 73 -0.42 -6.84 0.80
C LEU A 73 -0.73 -6.15 -0.52
N LEU A 74 -1.35 -4.99 -0.41
CA LEU A 74 -1.62 -4.09 -1.54
C LEU A 74 -1.22 -2.67 -1.20
N GLY A 75 -0.19 -2.17 -1.89
CA GLY A 75 0.22 -0.77 -1.80
C GLY A 75 -0.55 0.11 -2.77
N LEU A 76 -1.27 1.10 -2.26
CA LEU A 76 -1.91 2.12 -3.08
C LEU A 76 -0.96 3.29 -3.27
N GLY A 77 -0.51 3.50 -4.51
CA GLY A 77 0.40 4.61 -4.83
C GLY A 77 -0.20 5.98 -4.55
N ARG A 78 0.66 7.02 -4.54
CA ARG A 78 0.27 8.43 -4.37
C ARG A 78 -0.83 8.88 -5.34
N GLN A 79 -0.86 8.31 -6.54
CA GLN A 79 -1.80 8.63 -7.61
C GLN A 79 -2.72 7.44 -7.93
N ALA A 80 -2.99 6.58 -6.95
CA ALA A 80 -3.94 5.48 -7.14
C ALA A 80 -5.27 6.00 -7.68
N PRO A 81 -5.94 5.26 -8.59
CA PRO A 81 -7.23 5.67 -9.15
C PRO A 81 -8.30 5.75 -8.06
N SER A 82 -9.42 6.39 -8.36
CA SER A 82 -10.54 6.53 -7.42
C SER A 82 -11.29 5.22 -7.13
N SER A 83 -11.00 4.17 -7.89
CA SER A 83 -11.49 2.81 -7.68
C SER A 83 -10.44 1.80 -8.10
N ILE A 84 -10.32 0.71 -7.37
CA ILE A 84 -9.48 -0.43 -7.71
C ILE A 84 -10.34 -1.68 -7.88
N GLU A 85 -9.92 -2.58 -8.77
CA GLU A 85 -10.50 -3.91 -8.94
C GLU A 85 -9.49 -4.96 -8.50
N LEU A 86 -9.92 -5.85 -7.63
CA LEU A 86 -9.18 -7.03 -7.22
C LEU A 86 -9.86 -8.27 -7.78
N THR A 87 -9.09 -9.18 -8.33
CA THR A 87 -9.56 -10.51 -8.72
C THR A 87 -9.06 -11.54 -7.72
N VAL A 88 -9.98 -12.31 -7.15
CA VAL A 88 -9.68 -13.44 -6.25
C VAL A 88 -10.06 -14.72 -6.98
N THR A 89 -9.14 -15.67 -7.02
CA THR A 89 -9.33 -16.94 -7.74
C THR A 89 -9.30 -18.11 -6.76
N SER A 90 -10.34 -18.93 -6.79
CA SER A 90 -10.43 -20.13 -5.97
C SER A 90 -9.47 -21.23 -6.44
N PRO A 91 -9.19 -22.26 -5.62
CA PRO A 91 -8.38 -23.43 -6.04
C PRO A 91 -8.96 -24.18 -7.24
N GLN A 92 -10.26 -24.05 -7.50
CA GLN A 92 -10.96 -24.67 -8.66
C GLN A 92 -10.93 -23.78 -9.90
N GLY A 93 -10.31 -22.57 -9.83
CA GLY A 93 -10.18 -21.65 -10.94
C GLY A 93 -11.38 -20.70 -11.12
N PHE A 94 -12.31 -20.62 -10.17
CA PHE A 94 -13.40 -19.65 -10.23
C PHE A 94 -12.91 -18.26 -9.82
N GLU A 95 -13.10 -17.28 -10.69
CA GLU A 95 -12.72 -15.90 -10.45
C GLU A 95 -13.88 -15.09 -9.87
N THR A 96 -13.59 -14.32 -8.83
CA THR A 96 -14.48 -13.29 -8.27
C THR A 96 -13.78 -11.95 -8.36
N LYS A 97 -14.45 -10.96 -8.96
CA LYS A 97 -13.95 -9.59 -9.08
C LYS A 97 -14.67 -8.69 -8.09
N ALA A 98 -13.92 -7.92 -7.35
CA ALA A 98 -14.44 -6.96 -6.39
C ALA A 98 -13.86 -5.56 -6.66
N GLN A 99 -14.73 -4.55 -6.69
CA GLN A 99 -14.32 -3.15 -6.84
C GLN A 99 -14.40 -2.43 -5.51
N PHE A 100 -13.37 -1.62 -5.23
CA PHE A 100 -13.27 -0.85 -3.99
C PHE A 100 -13.03 0.63 -4.31
N PRO A 101 -13.81 1.55 -3.72
CA PRO A 101 -13.56 2.97 -3.85
C PRO A 101 -12.30 3.36 -3.08
N VAL A 102 -11.43 4.15 -3.71
CA VAL A 102 -10.21 4.67 -3.11
C VAL A 102 -10.38 6.16 -2.84
N ARG A 103 -10.24 6.55 -1.59
CA ARG A 103 -10.30 7.94 -1.19
C ARG A 103 -9.08 8.71 -1.70
N LYS A 104 -9.31 9.84 -2.35
CA LYS A 104 -8.24 10.74 -2.76
C LYS A 104 -7.65 11.43 -1.54
N ARG A 105 -6.31 11.42 -1.42
CA ARG A 105 -5.58 12.13 -0.38
C ARG A 105 -5.17 13.52 -0.86
N GLN A 106 -5.27 14.50 0.02
CA GLN A 106 -4.71 15.82 -0.22
C GLN A 106 -3.25 15.84 0.22
N TYR A 107 -2.37 16.26 -0.70
CA TYR A 107 -0.93 16.33 -0.45
C TYR A 107 -0.49 17.78 -0.31
N ASN A 108 0.50 18.04 0.55
CA ASN A 108 1.08 19.36 0.70
C ASN A 108 1.97 19.67 -0.52
N ILE A 109 1.60 20.69 -1.28
CA ILE A 109 2.32 21.15 -2.47
C ILE A 109 2.93 22.52 -2.19
N GLN A 110 4.26 22.60 -2.27
CA GLN A 110 5.02 23.84 -2.10
C GLN A 110 5.54 24.32 -3.45
N ARG A 111 5.34 25.61 -3.76
CA ARG A 111 5.88 26.25 -4.98
C ARG A 111 6.91 27.25 -4.55
N VAL A 112 8.15 27.10 -5.05
CA VAL A 112 9.30 27.95 -4.71
C VAL A 112 9.85 28.51 -6.02
N GLU A 113 9.87 29.80 -6.15
CA GLU A 113 10.42 30.52 -7.30
C GLU A 113 11.83 31.07 -6.98
N GLY A 114 12.61 31.38 -8.01
CA GLY A 114 13.95 31.99 -7.86
C GLY A 114 15.03 30.98 -7.42
N VAL A 115 14.82 29.68 -7.57
CA VAL A 115 15.83 28.66 -7.24
C VAL A 115 16.90 28.62 -8.35
N PRO A 116 18.21 28.79 -8.02
CA PRO A 116 19.28 28.70 -9.01
C PRO A 116 19.32 27.31 -9.68
N GLN A 117 19.34 27.24 -11.01
CA GLN A 117 19.37 25.97 -11.75
C GLN A 117 20.58 25.08 -11.47
N LYS A 118 21.70 25.65 -11.05
CA LYS A 118 22.95 24.91 -10.78
C LYS A 118 22.91 24.00 -9.55
N THR A 119 21.90 24.13 -8.70
CA THR A 119 21.83 23.44 -7.39
C THR A 119 21.24 22.01 -7.51
N VAL A 120 20.87 21.54 -8.70
CA VAL A 120 19.94 20.40 -8.83
C VAL A 120 20.51 19.19 -9.57
N ASN A 121 21.66 19.30 -10.23
CA ASN A 121 22.23 18.22 -11.02
C ASN A 121 23.53 17.70 -10.42
N PRO A 122 23.68 16.36 -10.23
CA PRO A 122 24.96 15.77 -9.84
C PRO A 122 26.05 16.12 -10.84
N ARG A 123 27.30 16.22 -10.37
CA ARG A 123 28.46 16.41 -11.23
C ARG A 123 28.72 15.12 -12.04
N ALA A 124 29.31 15.26 -13.22
CA ALA A 124 29.61 14.11 -14.08
C ALA A 124 30.49 13.05 -13.38
N GLU A 125 31.41 13.49 -12.51
CA GLU A 125 32.28 12.62 -11.72
C GLU A 125 31.52 11.77 -10.68
N ASP A 126 30.36 12.23 -10.20
CA ASP A 126 29.54 11.53 -9.20
C ASP A 126 28.61 10.47 -9.82
N LEU A 127 28.39 10.52 -11.14
CA LEU A 127 27.42 9.64 -11.81
C LEU A 127 27.74 8.15 -11.69
N ALA A 128 29.01 7.79 -11.62
CA ALA A 128 29.42 6.38 -11.46
C ALA A 128 29.04 5.87 -10.06
N ARG A 129 29.32 6.66 -9.01
CA ARG A 129 28.94 6.36 -7.63
C ARG A 129 27.42 6.23 -7.50
N ILE A 130 26.65 7.21 -8.01
CA ILE A 130 25.18 7.18 -7.99
C ILE A 130 24.62 5.93 -8.65
N ARG A 131 25.20 5.50 -9.77
CA ARG A 131 24.77 4.24 -10.43
C ARG A 131 25.04 3.02 -9.56
N ASN A 132 26.22 2.93 -8.94
CA ASN A 132 26.57 1.82 -8.06
C ASN A 132 25.63 1.76 -6.84
N ASP A 133 25.39 2.90 -6.19
CA ASP A 133 24.47 3.03 -5.07
C ASP A 133 23.06 2.56 -5.47
N SER A 134 22.59 2.98 -6.65
CA SER A 134 21.28 2.57 -7.18
C SER A 134 21.20 1.05 -7.42
N VAL A 135 22.29 0.40 -7.82
CA VAL A 135 22.34 -1.08 -7.98
C VAL A 135 22.20 -1.77 -6.62
N LEU A 136 22.92 -1.29 -5.59
CA LEU A 136 22.83 -1.84 -4.22
C LEU A 136 21.40 -1.72 -3.68
N VAL A 137 20.79 -0.53 -3.78
CA VAL A 137 19.39 -0.29 -3.37
C VAL A 137 18.41 -1.20 -4.12
N LYS A 138 18.59 -1.36 -5.44
CA LYS A 138 17.73 -2.23 -6.24
C LYS A 138 17.86 -3.69 -5.79
N ARG A 139 19.08 -4.17 -5.58
CA ARG A 139 19.34 -5.54 -5.11
C ARG A 139 18.71 -5.80 -3.75
N ALA A 140 18.92 -4.90 -2.79
CA ALA A 140 18.36 -5.02 -1.43
C ALA A 140 16.83 -5.15 -1.37
N ARG A 141 16.12 -4.70 -2.41
CA ARG A 141 14.66 -4.83 -2.53
C ARG A 141 14.20 -6.08 -3.28
N MET A 142 15.12 -6.89 -3.77
CA MET A 142 14.78 -8.13 -4.49
C MET A 142 14.80 -9.35 -3.57
N ASP A 143 15.45 -9.25 -2.41
CA ASP A 143 15.51 -10.32 -1.42
C ASP A 143 14.21 -10.23 -0.59
N ILE A 144 13.17 -10.95 -1.06
CA ILE A 144 11.84 -10.97 -0.44
C ILE A 144 11.72 -12.22 0.41
N THR A 145 11.45 -12.06 1.70
CA THR A 145 11.13 -13.18 2.58
C THR A 145 9.62 -13.42 2.66
N GLU A 146 9.21 -14.63 3.05
CA GLU A 146 7.81 -14.95 3.34
C GLU A 146 7.41 -14.62 4.79
N SER A 147 8.28 -13.91 5.50
CA SER A 147 8.02 -13.45 6.86
C SER A 147 6.78 -12.56 6.92
N LEU A 148 6.15 -12.53 8.09
CA LEU A 148 4.99 -11.69 8.40
C LEU A 148 5.32 -10.75 9.57
N ASP A 149 6.56 -10.28 9.65
CA ASP A 149 7.08 -9.47 10.77
C ASP A 149 6.36 -8.12 10.91
N PHE A 150 5.65 -7.68 9.88
CA PHE A 150 4.83 -6.47 9.89
C PHE A 150 3.43 -6.65 10.50
N LEU A 151 2.95 -7.88 10.76
CA LEU A 151 1.59 -8.12 11.29
C LEU A 151 1.34 -7.48 12.64
N GLY A 152 2.39 -7.34 13.46
CA GLY A 152 2.33 -6.61 14.73
C GLY A 152 2.19 -5.09 14.58
N GLY A 153 2.20 -4.57 13.34
CA GLY A 153 2.24 -3.14 13.02
C GLY A 153 3.65 -2.57 13.11
N PHE A 154 3.76 -1.29 12.74
CA PHE A 154 5.01 -0.55 12.78
C PHE A 154 5.01 0.44 13.94
N GLN A 155 6.06 0.39 14.75
CA GLN A 155 6.31 1.35 15.80
C GLN A 155 7.06 2.57 15.24
N ARG A 156 6.96 3.70 15.93
CA ARG A 156 7.73 4.88 15.57
C ARG A 156 9.22 4.64 15.82
N PRO A 157 10.10 4.87 14.83
CA PRO A 157 11.51 4.50 14.93
C PRO A 157 12.31 5.39 15.90
N LEU A 158 11.87 6.63 16.13
CA LEU A 158 12.47 7.57 17.09
C LEU A 158 11.47 8.67 17.47
N GLU A 159 11.69 9.27 18.63
CA GLU A 159 10.97 10.48 19.03
C GLU A 159 11.62 11.72 18.37
N GLY A 160 10.79 12.65 17.88
CA GLY A 160 11.25 13.84 17.21
C GLY A 160 10.14 14.59 16.49
N THR A 161 10.46 15.76 15.95
CA THR A 161 9.51 16.56 15.18
C THR A 161 9.37 16.05 13.76
N VAL A 162 8.12 15.79 13.31
CA VAL A 162 7.85 15.46 11.92
C VAL A 162 8.02 16.71 11.05
N THR A 163 8.99 16.70 10.15
CA THR A 163 9.33 17.82 9.26
C THR A 163 8.96 17.55 7.80
N GLY A 164 8.77 16.30 7.42
CA GLY A 164 8.32 15.89 6.09
C GLY A 164 7.31 14.76 6.18
N VAL A 165 6.30 14.78 5.30
CA VAL A 165 5.24 13.77 5.25
C VAL A 165 5.14 13.14 3.87
N TYR A 166 4.69 11.88 3.81
CA TYR A 166 4.47 11.17 2.57
C TYR A 166 3.58 11.95 1.59
N GLY A 167 4.01 11.99 0.34
CA GLY A 167 3.27 12.59 -0.78
C GLY A 167 3.45 14.10 -0.91
N SER A 168 4.08 14.79 0.05
CA SER A 168 4.43 16.20 -0.12
C SER A 168 5.33 16.39 -1.35
N GLN A 169 5.17 17.53 -2.05
CA GLN A 169 5.92 17.77 -3.29
C GLN A 169 6.29 19.24 -3.41
N ARG A 170 7.51 19.49 -3.89
CA ARG A 170 7.97 20.84 -4.21
C ARG A 170 7.98 21.03 -5.72
N PHE A 171 7.63 22.24 -6.13
CA PHE A 171 7.84 22.75 -7.48
C PHE A 171 8.89 23.87 -7.39
N TYR A 172 9.94 23.76 -8.19
CA TYR A 172 10.96 24.81 -8.29
C TYR A 172 10.86 25.47 -9.66
N ASN A 173 10.65 26.79 -9.68
CA ASN A 173 10.48 27.57 -10.92
C ASN A 173 9.41 26.95 -11.86
N GLY A 174 8.30 26.48 -11.30
CA GLY A 174 7.24 25.80 -12.05
C GLY A 174 7.47 24.32 -12.35
N GLU A 175 8.69 23.80 -12.20
CA GLU A 175 9.02 22.39 -12.43
C GLU A 175 8.74 21.51 -11.21
N ALA A 176 7.98 20.44 -11.43
CA ALA A 176 7.70 19.45 -10.38
C ALA A 176 8.94 18.67 -10.00
N ARG A 177 9.24 18.61 -8.71
CA ARG A 177 10.25 17.69 -8.15
C ARG A 177 9.60 16.38 -7.74
N ARG A 178 10.43 15.34 -7.55
CA ARG A 178 9.95 14.04 -7.08
C ARG A 178 9.19 14.21 -5.76
N PRO A 179 7.98 13.62 -5.61
CA PRO A 179 7.29 13.62 -4.34
C PRO A 179 8.11 12.93 -3.25
N HIS A 180 7.90 13.35 -2.02
CA HIS A 180 8.48 12.69 -0.86
C HIS A 180 7.73 11.38 -0.57
N PHE A 181 8.43 10.25 -0.57
CA PHE A 181 7.85 8.92 -0.37
C PHE A 181 8.18 8.34 1.00
N GLY A 182 8.28 9.19 2.02
CA GLY A 182 8.58 8.81 3.37
C GLY A 182 8.07 9.80 4.39
N ILE A 183 8.56 9.65 5.61
CA ILE A 183 8.38 10.59 6.71
C ILE A 183 9.77 11.07 7.16
N ASP A 184 9.94 12.37 7.36
CA ASP A 184 11.14 12.94 7.96
C ASP A 184 10.88 13.23 9.43
N ILE A 185 11.72 12.72 10.31
CA ILE A 185 11.67 12.97 11.75
C ILE A 185 12.99 13.63 12.15
N ALA A 186 12.93 14.89 12.54
CA ALA A 186 14.10 15.62 13.01
C ALA A 186 14.37 15.30 14.49
N ALA A 187 15.63 14.95 14.78
CA ALA A 187 16.11 14.69 16.12
C ALA A 187 17.59 15.14 16.24
N PRO A 188 18.14 15.34 17.44
CA PRO A 188 19.55 15.61 17.62
C PRO A 188 20.45 14.53 17.04
N ARG A 189 21.62 14.92 16.50
CA ARG A 189 22.62 13.96 16.02
C ARG A 189 22.99 12.95 17.11
N GLY A 190 23.08 11.67 16.75
CA GLY A 190 23.35 10.58 17.66
C GLY A 190 22.12 10.01 18.38
N THR A 191 20.92 10.55 18.11
CA THR A 191 19.68 9.94 18.60
C THR A 191 19.52 8.52 18.03
N PRO A 192 19.29 7.50 18.88
CA PRO A 192 19.09 6.13 18.40
C PRO A 192 17.86 6.02 17.50
N VAL A 193 18.00 5.30 16.39
CA VAL A 193 16.91 4.93 15.48
C VAL A 193 16.67 3.44 15.62
N MET A 194 15.44 3.06 15.97
CA MET A 194 15.04 1.68 16.20
C MET A 194 14.32 1.12 14.97
N ALA A 195 14.48 -0.20 14.73
CA ALA A 195 13.64 -0.90 13.76
C ALA A 195 12.15 -0.79 14.18
N PRO A 196 11.22 -0.47 13.26
CA PRO A 196 9.81 -0.26 13.61
C PRO A 196 9.06 -1.58 13.82
N ALA A 197 9.59 -2.67 13.28
CA ALA A 197 9.12 -4.04 13.42
C ALA A 197 10.31 -5.00 13.31
N SER A 198 10.11 -6.26 13.63
CA SER A 198 11.05 -7.33 13.29
C SER A 198 11.32 -7.39 11.80
N GLY A 199 12.44 -7.98 11.40
CA GLY A 199 12.79 -8.12 9.98
C GLY A 199 14.26 -8.48 9.78
N THR A 200 14.62 -8.64 8.51
CA THR A 200 15.99 -8.96 8.09
C THR A 200 16.64 -7.74 7.43
N VAL A 201 17.83 -7.35 7.91
CA VAL A 201 18.60 -6.27 7.27
C VAL A 201 19.11 -6.77 5.92
N THR A 202 18.66 -6.14 4.83
CA THR A 202 19.07 -6.47 3.44
C THR A 202 20.12 -5.52 2.90
N LEU A 203 20.28 -4.34 3.50
CA LEU A 203 21.34 -3.37 3.17
C LEU A 203 21.71 -2.56 4.42
N ALA A 204 23.02 -2.36 4.60
CA ALA A 204 23.55 -1.45 5.61
C ALA A 204 24.80 -0.78 5.03
N GLU A 205 24.65 0.44 4.52
CA GLU A 205 25.72 1.22 3.87
C GLU A 205 25.95 2.52 4.62
N PRO A 206 27.20 2.82 5.03
CA PRO A 206 27.48 3.99 5.88
C PRO A 206 27.50 5.31 5.10
N ASP A 207 27.72 5.29 3.80
CA ASP A 207 27.97 6.51 3.02
C ASP A 207 27.51 6.34 1.55
N MET A 208 26.20 6.52 1.32
CA MET A 208 25.64 6.61 -0.03
C MET A 208 25.54 8.07 -0.48
N TYR A 209 25.58 8.31 -1.79
CA TYR A 209 25.69 9.66 -2.36
C TYR A 209 24.49 10.56 -1.96
N PHE A 210 23.28 10.05 -2.06
CA PHE A 210 22.07 10.82 -1.71
C PHE A 210 21.57 10.52 -0.31
N GLU A 211 21.66 9.28 0.12
CA GLU A 211 21.02 8.76 1.33
C GLU A 211 21.92 8.91 2.57
N GLY A 212 23.25 9.10 2.38
CA GLY A 212 24.19 9.04 3.49
C GLY A 212 24.21 7.65 4.10
N GLY A 213 24.23 7.56 5.43
CA GLY A 213 24.04 6.27 6.10
C GLY A 213 22.65 5.73 5.83
N LEU A 214 22.58 4.51 5.26
CA LEU A 214 21.37 3.85 4.81
C LEU A 214 21.24 2.44 5.36
N VAL A 215 20.05 2.12 5.90
CA VAL A 215 19.67 0.75 6.26
C VAL A 215 18.35 0.39 5.59
N PHE A 216 18.28 -0.80 4.98
CA PHE A 216 17.02 -1.45 4.59
C PHE A 216 16.73 -2.64 5.47
N ILE A 217 15.46 -2.79 5.84
CA ILE A 217 14.96 -3.95 6.59
C ILE A 217 13.78 -4.54 5.81
N ASP A 218 13.89 -5.80 5.40
CA ASP A 218 12.78 -6.58 4.86
C ASP A 218 11.94 -7.15 6.00
N HIS A 219 10.64 -6.89 5.97
CA HIS A 219 9.65 -7.34 6.96
C HIS A 219 8.77 -8.47 6.43
N GLY A 220 9.06 -8.95 5.21
CA GLY A 220 8.32 -9.99 4.50
C GLY A 220 7.28 -9.45 3.51
N LEU A 221 6.84 -10.28 2.61
CA LEU A 221 5.88 -9.99 1.53
C LEU A 221 6.18 -8.69 0.76
N SER A 222 7.45 -8.42 0.46
CA SER A 222 7.92 -7.20 -0.21
C SER A 222 7.75 -5.89 0.59
N VAL A 223 7.48 -5.97 1.89
CA VAL A 223 7.47 -4.80 2.76
C VAL A 223 8.87 -4.51 3.23
N THR A 224 9.43 -3.39 2.79
CA THR A 224 10.76 -2.94 3.19
C THR A 224 10.69 -1.56 3.80
N SER A 225 11.29 -1.38 4.99
CA SER A 225 11.54 -0.06 5.55
C SER A 225 12.95 0.42 5.22
N ALA A 226 13.10 1.73 5.02
CA ALA A 226 14.38 2.37 4.69
C ALA A 226 14.65 3.52 5.65
N TYR A 227 15.87 3.56 6.19
CA TYR A 227 16.36 4.59 7.11
C TYR A 227 17.54 5.30 6.48
N MET A 228 17.39 6.59 6.26
CA MET A 228 18.35 7.43 5.54
C MET A 228 18.95 8.49 6.48
N HIS A 229 20.08 9.05 6.06
CA HIS A 229 20.76 10.15 6.77
C HIS A 229 21.22 9.74 8.18
N LEU A 230 21.51 8.45 8.36
CA LEU A 230 22.07 7.94 9.60
C LEU A 230 23.51 8.40 9.76
N ASP A 231 23.87 8.81 10.99
CA ASP A 231 25.21 9.27 11.34
C ASP A 231 26.21 8.13 11.49
N SER A 232 25.73 7.01 12.03
CA SER A 232 26.53 5.78 12.19
C SER A 232 25.65 4.54 12.21
N LEU A 233 26.19 3.44 11.75
CA LEU A 233 25.56 2.11 11.82
C LEU A 233 26.26 1.30 12.91
N LYS A 234 25.46 0.55 13.69
CA LYS A 234 25.97 -0.27 14.80
C LYS A 234 25.44 -1.70 14.69
#